data_27c5317a84ad731a4661cb4ff5feb17a
#
_entry.id   27c5317a84ad731a4661cb4ff5feb17a
#
_cell.length_a   1.000
_cell.length_b   1.000
_cell.length_c   1.000
_cell.angle_alpha   90.00
_cell.angle_beta   90.00
_cell.angle_gamma   90.00
#
_symmetry.space_group_name_H-M   'P 1'
#
loop_
_entity.id
_entity.type
_entity.pdbx_description
1 polymer ?
#
loop_
_entity_poly.entity_id
_entity_poly.type
_entity_poly.pdbx_seq_one_letter_code
_entity_poly.pdbx_strand_id
1 'polypeptide(L)'
;MLSNETLVQKADAALADLTTGGLLQPAQAQKFLRVLIDEAVLLKMATVVPMRSPKQLIEKIQFGQRILRAGTENEALEAKDRSKPSLGKVELDAQLFKAEVRLNNEVVEDSIERGQLRQTIMQLMAEQIAVDIDEVVVRGNTTSADPFLAQFNGLLAQITSHQVEAADGTTDRTLFKNMFKTMPTPFIRNKKALRFLCSIDGEIDYRHALGDRATVGGDKFVEEDAPTMYAGVPVISVPLFPQNMSNTAGNATNCSSAVLLDPKNITVGIWRDIRVETDKLVSEGVLLIVATMRFDMKLAHEPATVKANHVKVTA
;
A
#
# COMPACT_ATOMS: atom_id res chain seq x y z
N MET A 1 -27.70 -24.69 18.90
CA MET A 1 -27.65 -23.47 19.70
C MET A 1 -26.64 -23.69 20.80
N LEU A 2 -25.54 -23.02 20.81
CA LEU A 2 -24.57 -23.04 21.91
C LEU A 2 -25.20 -22.33 23.10
N SER A 3 -25.14 -22.89 24.30
CA SER A 3 -25.72 -22.28 25.48
C SER A 3 -24.96 -21.00 25.84
N ASN A 4 -25.64 -20.02 26.45
CA ASN A 4 -25.02 -18.76 26.90
C ASN A 4 -23.83 -18.99 27.84
N GLU A 5 -23.83 -20.07 28.61
CA GLU A 5 -22.72 -20.49 29.48
C GLU A 5 -21.44 -20.83 28.71
N THR A 6 -21.56 -21.49 27.54
CA THR A 6 -20.41 -21.82 26.69
C THR A 6 -19.83 -20.57 25.97
N LEU A 7 -20.66 -19.56 25.74
CA LEU A 7 -20.21 -18.27 25.18
C LEU A 7 -19.50 -17.42 26.25
N VAL A 8 -20.01 -17.42 27.48
CA VAL A 8 -19.40 -16.73 28.63
C VAL A 8 -18.06 -17.38 28.99
N GLN A 9 -17.97 -18.71 29.06
CA GLN A 9 -16.70 -19.40 29.33
C GLN A 9 -15.64 -19.16 28.24
N LYS A 10 -16.04 -19.03 26.96
CA LYS A 10 -15.12 -18.65 25.89
C LYS A 10 -14.66 -17.19 26.00
N ALA A 11 -15.54 -16.31 26.46
CA ALA A 11 -15.18 -14.90 26.69
C ALA A 11 -14.25 -14.77 27.89
N ASP A 12 -14.51 -15.52 28.98
CA ASP A 12 -13.67 -15.51 30.20
C ASP A 12 -12.28 -16.13 29.95
N ALA A 13 -12.17 -17.18 29.14
CA ALA A 13 -10.89 -17.76 28.74
C ALA A 13 -10.05 -16.78 27.89
N ALA A 14 -10.69 -16.04 26.98
CA ALA A 14 -10.01 -14.99 26.21
C ALA A 14 -9.58 -13.79 27.07
N LEU A 15 -10.34 -13.50 28.15
CA LEU A 15 -10.02 -12.45 29.12
C LEU A 15 -8.86 -12.85 30.04
N ALA A 16 -8.80 -14.10 30.48
CA ALA A 16 -7.75 -14.63 31.35
C ALA A 16 -6.38 -14.63 30.65
N ASP A 17 -6.33 -14.96 29.36
CA ASP A 17 -5.09 -14.94 28.56
C ASP A 17 -4.54 -13.51 28.34
N LEU A 18 -5.38 -12.48 28.41
CA LEU A 18 -5.00 -11.08 28.26
C LEU A 18 -4.58 -10.43 29.61
N THR A 19 -4.96 -11.00 30.76
CA THR A 19 -4.61 -10.45 32.07
C THR A 19 -3.20 -10.83 32.53
N THR A 20 -2.58 -11.81 31.94
CA THR A 20 -1.25 -12.34 32.30
C THR A 20 -0.12 -11.77 31.45
N GLY A 21 -0.09 -10.45 31.13
CA GLY A 21 1.09 -9.76 30.55
C GLY A 21 1.86 -10.55 29.48
N GLY A 22 1.16 -11.29 28.61
CA GLY A 22 1.77 -12.23 27.67
C GLY A 22 1.75 -11.74 26.23
N LEU A 23 2.67 -12.23 25.44
CA LEU A 23 2.64 -12.15 23.98
C LEU A 23 1.30 -12.71 23.47
N LEU A 24 0.66 -11.98 22.56
CA LEU A 24 -0.51 -12.51 21.84
C LEU A 24 -0.18 -13.91 21.28
N GLN A 25 -1.11 -14.84 21.44
CA GLN A 25 -0.97 -16.16 20.83
C GLN A 25 -0.87 -16.02 19.30
N PRO A 26 -0.15 -16.91 18.60
CA PRO A 26 0.03 -16.83 17.13
C PRO A 26 -1.27 -16.70 16.35
N ALA A 27 -2.36 -17.32 16.83
CA ALA A 27 -3.67 -17.23 16.19
C ALA A 27 -4.29 -15.82 16.30
N GLN A 28 -4.07 -15.12 17.40
CA GLN A 28 -4.55 -13.75 17.61
C GLN A 28 -3.72 -12.75 16.79
N ALA A 29 -2.41 -12.95 16.73
CA ALA A 29 -1.52 -12.16 15.88
C ALA A 29 -1.89 -12.30 14.39
N GLN A 30 -2.22 -13.51 13.93
CA GLN A 30 -2.70 -13.74 12.56
C GLN A 30 -4.05 -13.08 12.29
N LYS A 31 -4.97 -13.07 13.26
CA LYS A 31 -6.26 -12.38 13.14
C LYS A 31 -6.06 -10.86 13.02
N PHE A 32 -5.19 -10.28 13.85
CA PHE A 32 -4.84 -8.87 13.80
C PHE A 32 -4.22 -8.50 12.44
N LEU A 33 -3.26 -9.29 11.97
CA LEU A 33 -2.64 -9.10 10.64
C LEU A 33 -3.67 -9.18 9.50
N ARG A 34 -4.66 -10.07 9.61
CA ARG A 34 -5.72 -10.18 8.60
C ARG A 34 -6.60 -8.93 8.56
N VAL A 35 -7.02 -8.41 9.72
CA VAL A 35 -7.79 -7.16 9.80
C VAL A 35 -6.98 -6.01 9.19
N LEU A 36 -5.70 -5.92 9.53
CA LEU A 36 -4.80 -4.90 9.01
C LEU A 36 -4.69 -4.93 7.47
N ILE A 37 -4.55 -6.13 6.88
CA ILE A 37 -4.48 -6.25 5.41
C ILE A 37 -5.83 -5.94 4.76
N ASP A 38 -6.94 -6.30 5.42
CA ASP A 38 -8.29 -6.07 4.88
C ASP A 38 -8.68 -4.58 4.89
N GLU A 39 -8.16 -3.78 5.82
CA GLU A 39 -8.43 -2.33 5.89
C GLU A 39 -7.50 -1.50 4.98
N ALA A 40 -6.27 -1.95 4.76
CA ALA A 40 -5.32 -1.24 3.93
C ALA A 40 -5.67 -1.35 2.43
N VAL A 41 -5.77 -0.23 1.74
CA VAL A 41 -6.15 -0.20 0.31
C VAL A 41 -5.04 -0.76 -0.58
N LEU A 42 -3.79 -0.36 -0.35
CA LEU A 42 -2.65 -0.79 -1.17
C LEU A 42 -2.17 -2.19 -0.80
N LEU A 43 -2.10 -2.52 0.49
CA LEU A 43 -1.67 -3.84 0.94
C LEU A 43 -2.57 -4.96 0.40
N LYS A 44 -3.88 -4.69 0.28
CA LYS A 44 -4.87 -5.61 -0.30
C LYS A 44 -4.55 -5.99 -1.75
N MET A 45 -3.99 -5.05 -2.51
CA MET A 45 -3.66 -5.23 -3.92
C MET A 45 -2.20 -5.64 -4.15
N ALA A 46 -1.31 -5.31 -3.21
CA ALA A 46 0.12 -5.57 -3.28
C ALA A 46 0.47 -7.04 -3.05
N THR A 47 1.69 -7.42 -3.42
CA THR A 47 2.25 -8.74 -3.10
C THR A 47 2.91 -8.70 -1.74
N VAL A 48 2.31 -9.36 -0.75
CA VAL A 48 2.89 -9.48 0.60
C VAL A 48 3.77 -10.72 0.67
N VAL A 49 5.03 -10.53 1.05
CA VAL A 49 6.03 -11.61 1.17
C VAL A 49 6.50 -11.74 2.62
N PRO A 50 6.25 -12.89 3.28
CA PRO A 50 6.79 -13.13 4.61
C PRO A 50 8.32 -13.30 4.53
N MET A 51 9.05 -12.47 5.26
CA MET A 51 10.51 -12.50 5.30
C MET A 51 10.99 -13.47 6.39
N ARG A 52 12.09 -14.19 6.11
CA ARG A 52 12.72 -15.11 7.06
C ARG A 52 13.86 -14.47 7.85
N SER A 53 14.33 -13.32 7.40
CA SER A 53 15.43 -12.54 8.01
C SER A 53 15.15 -11.04 7.86
N PRO A 54 15.80 -10.18 8.66
CA PRO A 54 15.63 -8.72 8.55
C PRO A 54 15.95 -8.19 7.17
N LYS A 55 16.90 -8.81 6.49
CA LYS A 55 17.27 -8.54 5.10
C LYS A 55 17.03 -9.79 4.27
N GLN A 56 16.29 -9.61 3.18
CA GLN A 56 15.98 -10.70 2.26
C GLN A 56 16.15 -10.23 0.81
N LEU A 57 16.85 -11.04 0.03
CA LEU A 57 17.01 -10.83 -1.39
C LEU A 57 15.91 -11.61 -2.14
N ILE A 58 15.17 -10.91 -2.98
CA ILE A 58 14.24 -11.52 -3.93
C ILE A 58 14.94 -11.58 -5.28
N GLU A 59 15.23 -12.77 -5.76
CA GLU A 59 15.83 -12.98 -7.06
C GLU A 59 14.77 -12.90 -8.16
N LYS A 60 15.11 -12.20 -9.24
CA LYS A 60 14.29 -12.08 -10.43
C LYS A 60 15.07 -12.60 -11.61
N ILE A 61 14.43 -13.45 -12.40
CA ILE A 61 14.96 -13.96 -13.64
C ILE A 61 14.12 -13.37 -14.78
N GLN A 62 14.75 -12.62 -15.67
CA GLN A 62 14.08 -12.05 -16.83
C GLN A 62 14.98 -12.15 -18.07
N PHE A 63 14.33 -12.22 -19.23
CA PHE A 63 15.03 -12.09 -20.50
C PHE A 63 14.82 -10.66 -21.02
N GLY A 64 15.86 -9.84 -21.02
CA GLY A 64 15.82 -8.45 -21.47
C GLY A 64 15.78 -8.28 -22.98
N GLN A 65 16.07 -9.36 -23.74
CA GLN A 65 16.18 -9.33 -25.20
C GLN A 65 15.36 -10.44 -25.86
N ARG A 66 15.21 -10.32 -27.16
CA ARG A 66 14.58 -11.37 -27.99
C ARG A 66 15.36 -12.69 -27.89
N ILE A 67 14.66 -13.77 -27.51
CA ILE A 67 15.24 -15.11 -27.38
C ILE A 67 15.23 -15.85 -28.72
N LEU A 68 14.12 -15.70 -29.48
CA LEU A 68 13.98 -16.36 -30.77
C LEU A 68 14.90 -15.71 -31.82
N ARG A 69 15.66 -16.54 -32.52
CA ARG A 69 16.51 -16.19 -33.66
C ARG A 69 16.09 -17.04 -34.87
N ALA A 70 16.43 -16.55 -36.07
CA ALA A 70 16.31 -17.39 -37.24
C ALA A 70 17.35 -18.53 -37.11
N GLY A 71 16.91 -19.75 -37.26
CA GLY A 71 17.76 -20.93 -37.24
C GLY A 71 17.87 -21.56 -38.61
N THR A 72 19.02 -22.12 -38.93
CA THR A 72 19.27 -22.99 -40.08
C THR A 72 19.25 -24.44 -39.60
N GLU A 73 18.78 -25.34 -40.45
CA GLU A 73 18.75 -26.75 -40.12
C GLU A 73 20.18 -27.30 -39.98
N ASN A 74 20.41 -28.09 -38.94
CA ASN A 74 21.71 -28.67 -38.55
C ASN A 74 22.83 -27.69 -38.16
N GLU A 75 22.51 -26.43 -37.89
CA GLU A 75 23.46 -25.45 -37.35
C GLU A 75 23.09 -24.99 -35.96
N ALA A 76 24.07 -24.97 -35.04
CA ALA A 76 23.90 -24.41 -33.72
C ALA A 76 23.97 -22.87 -33.76
N LEU A 77 23.13 -22.19 -32.95
CA LEU A 77 23.21 -20.75 -32.85
C LEU A 77 24.62 -20.29 -32.44
N GLU A 78 25.13 -19.25 -33.08
CA GLU A 78 26.40 -18.63 -32.71
C GLU A 78 26.39 -18.11 -31.28
N ALA A 79 27.55 -18.03 -30.63
CA ALA A 79 27.66 -17.60 -29.23
C ALA A 79 27.07 -16.19 -28.97
N LYS A 80 27.16 -15.29 -29.96
CA LYS A 80 26.60 -13.93 -29.93
C LYS A 80 25.06 -13.90 -29.94
N ASP A 81 24.41 -14.92 -30.49
CA ASP A 81 22.95 -15.00 -30.65
C ASP A 81 22.29 -15.78 -29.52
N ARG A 82 23.08 -16.37 -28.61
CA ARG A 82 22.59 -17.07 -27.45
C ARG A 82 22.13 -16.08 -26.38
N SER A 83 20.85 -16.14 -26.05
CA SER A 83 20.28 -15.28 -25.00
C SER A 83 20.59 -15.83 -23.60
N LYS A 84 21.08 -14.98 -22.73
CA LYS A 84 21.28 -15.30 -21.31
C LYS A 84 20.17 -14.64 -20.48
N PRO A 85 19.64 -15.31 -19.44
CA PRO A 85 18.75 -14.66 -18.49
C PRO A 85 19.50 -13.58 -17.74
N SER A 86 18.87 -12.44 -17.52
CA SER A 86 19.33 -11.40 -16.62
C SER A 86 18.81 -11.68 -15.21
N LEU A 87 19.73 -11.76 -14.27
CA LEU A 87 19.41 -11.95 -12.86
C LEU A 87 19.38 -10.59 -12.18
N GLY A 88 18.19 -10.13 -11.81
CA GLY A 88 18.00 -8.95 -10.97
C GLY A 88 17.79 -9.38 -9.52
N LYS A 89 18.22 -8.54 -8.58
CA LYS A 89 17.99 -8.74 -7.16
C LYS A 89 17.27 -7.53 -6.61
N VAL A 90 16.26 -7.76 -5.79
CA VAL A 90 15.59 -6.73 -4.99
C VAL A 90 15.86 -7.04 -3.54
N GLU A 91 16.51 -6.13 -2.85
CA GLU A 91 16.81 -6.24 -1.44
C GLU A 91 15.69 -5.57 -0.63
N LEU A 92 15.06 -6.35 0.25
CA LEU A 92 14.15 -5.87 1.28
C LEU A 92 14.94 -5.74 2.58
N ASP A 93 14.85 -4.60 3.25
CA ASP A 93 15.49 -4.30 4.54
C ASP A 93 14.44 -3.80 5.53
N ALA A 94 13.90 -4.72 6.33
CA ALA A 94 12.75 -4.48 7.18
C ALA A 94 13.05 -3.49 8.33
N GLN A 95 12.42 -2.32 8.29
CA GLN A 95 12.51 -1.27 9.30
C GLN A 95 11.51 -1.50 10.44
N LEU A 96 11.85 -1.05 11.65
CA LEU A 96 11.04 -1.21 12.85
C LEU A 96 10.06 -0.05 13.00
N PHE A 97 8.78 -0.40 13.14
CA PHE A 97 7.71 0.52 13.52
C PHE A 97 7.12 0.11 14.86
N LYS A 98 6.75 1.10 15.66
CA LYS A 98 6.18 0.91 16.99
C LYS A 98 4.98 1.84 17.17
N ALA A 99 3.86 1.27 17.60
CA ALA A 99 2.69 2.01 18.06
C ALA A 99 2.49 1.74 19.55
N GLU A 100 2.21 2.79 20.33
CA GLU A 100 2.02 2.71 21.78
C GLU A 100 0.77 3.46 22.18
N VAL A 101 -0.13 2.79 22.90
CA VAL A 101 -1.35 3.37 23.45
C VAL A 101 -1.36 3.18 24.97
N ARG A 102 -1.62 4.27 25.68
CA ARG A 102 -1.73 4.28 27.15
C ARG A 102 -3.17 4.52 27.56
N LEU A 103 -3.70 3.68 28.42
CA LEU A 103 -5.06 3.74 28.93
C LEU A 103 -5.05 3.83 30.44
N ASN A 104 -5.66 4.86 30.99
CA ASN A 104 -5.83 4.96 32.44
C ASN A 104 -6.83 3.91 32.94
N ASN A 105 -6.52 3.25 34.05
CA ASN A 105 -7.40 2.22 34.63
C ASN A 105 -8.79 2.77 34.93
N GLU A 106 -8.91 4.01 35.47
CA GLU A 106 -10.18 4.67 35.76
C GLU A 106 -11.06 4.78 34.50
N VAL A 107 -10.46 5.15 33.34
CA VAL A 107 -11.19 5.24 32.07
C VAL A 107 -11.69 3.87 31.61
N VAL A 108 -10.92 2.81 31.88
CA VAL A 108 -11.32 1.44 31.54
C VAL A 108 -12.46 0.96 32.46
N GLU A 109 -12.43 1.31 33.74
CA GLU A 109 -13.45 0.93 34.73
C GLU A 109 -14.77 1.70 34.54
N ASP A 110 -14.68 2.99 34.21
CA ASP A 110 -15.85 3.88 34.03
C ASP A 110 -16.47 3.75 32.63
N SER A 111 -15.82 3.06 31.70
CA SER A 111 -16.34 2.93 30.35
C SER A 111 -17.62 2.09 30.27
N ILE A 112 -18.53 2.50 29.38
CA ILE A 112 -19.79 1.79 29.11
C ILE A 112 -19.53 0.36 28.59
N GLU A 113 -18.44 0.14 27.87
CA GLU A 113 -18.06 -1.15 27.27
C GLU A 113 -17.38 -2.11 28.25
N ARG A 114 -17.00 -1.64 29.46
CA ARG A 114 -16.36 -2.41 30.53
C ARG A 114 -15.31 -3.41 30.02
N GLY A 115 -15.58 -4.73 30.04
CA GLY A 115 -14.60 -5.75 29.65
C GLY A 115 -14.26 -5.83 28.15
N GLN A 116 -15.01 -5.17 27.26
CA GLN A 116 -14.78 -5.20 25.80
C GLN A 116 -13.94 -4.04 25.30
N LEU A 117 -13.77 -2.97 26.08
CA LEU A 117 -13.04 -1.76 25.68
C LEU A 117 -11.63 -2.09 25.14
N ARG A 118 -10.93 -3.03 25.77
CA ARG A 118 -9.60 -3.45 25.35
C ARG A 118 -9.62 -4.04 23.93
N GLN A 119 -10.61 -4.88 23.61
CA GLN A 119 -10.73 -5.49 22.27
C GLN A 119 -11.07 -4.43 21.21
N THR A 120 -11.98 -3.52 21.53
CA THR A 120 -12.34 -2.40 20.67
C THR A 120 -11.12 -1.52 20.37
N ILE A 121 -10.32 -1.19 21.39
CA ILE A 121 -9.10 -0.38 21.21
C ILE A 121 -8.06 -1.14 20.37
N MET A 122 -7.89 -2.44 20.57
CA MET A 122 -6.97 -3.24 19.75
C MET A 122 -7.42 -3.27 18.28
N GLN A 123 -8.73 -3.34 18.02
CA GLN A 123 -9.26 -3.28 16.66
C GLN A 123 -9.01 -1.90 16.03
N LEU A 124 -9.36 -0.82 16.74
CA LEU A 124 -9.10 0.56 16.29
C LEU A 124 -7.60 0.82 16.05
N MET A 125 -6.73 0.25 16.91
CA MET A 125 -5.29 0.28 16.69
C MET A 125 -4.89 -0.41 15.40
N ALA A 126 -5.48 -1.59 15.10
CA ALA A 126 -5.17 -2.32 13.87
C ALA A 126 -5.58 -1.53 12.62
N GLU A 127 -6.78 -0.95 12.65
CA GLU A 127 -7.30 -0.10 11.56
C GLU A 127 -6.39 1.13 11.34
N GLN A 128 -5.99 1.82 12.41
CA GLN A 128 -5.11 2.98 12.30
C GLN A 128 -3.70 2.60 11.83
N ILE A 129 -3.14 1.50 12.31
CA ILE A 129 -1.83 1.00 11.84
C ILE A 129 -1.89 0.64 10.36
N ALA A 130 -3.02 0.11 9.86
CA ALA A 130 -3.20 -0.17 8.45
C ALA A 130 -3.12 1.10 7.59
N VAL A 131 -3.77 2.17 8.06
CA VAL A 131 -3.72 3.50 7.42
C VAL A 131 -2.29 4.05 7.43
N ASP A 132 -1.60 3.98 8.57
CA ASP A 132 -0.23 4.47 8.73
C ASP A 132 0.76 3.69 7.82
N ILE A 133 0.56 2.38 7.65
CA ILE A 133 1.36 1.56 6.73
C ILE A 133 1.14 2.00 5.28
N ASP A 134 -0.11 2.17 4.87
CA ASP A 134 -0.41 2.66 3.51
C ASP A 134 0.22 4.03 3.28
N GLU A 135 0.24 4.92 4.28
CA GLU A 135 0.90 6.22 4.17
C GLU A 135 2.40 6.08 3.89
N VAL A 136 3.11 5.28 4.69
CA VAL A 136 4.56 5.06 4.49
C VAL A 136 4.83 4.36 3.17
N VAL A 137 4.01 3.40 2.77
CA VAL A 137 4.14 2.70 1.48
C VAL A 137 3.99 3.67 0.30
N VAL A 138 3.10 4.67 0.39
CA VAL A 138 2.92 5.69 -0.67
C VAL A 138 3.99 6.76 -0.59
N ARG A 139 4.13 7.41 0.58
CA ARG A 139 4.84 8.68 0.78
C ARG A 139 6.24 8.54 1.34
N GLY A 140 6.65 7.33 1.77
CA GLY A 140 7.96 7.09 2.35
C GLY A 140 9.08 7.72 1.51
N ASN A 141 10.00 8.43 2.17
CA ASN A 141 11.14 9.06 1.53
C ASN A 141 12.26 9.24 2.55
N THR A 142 13.39 8.60 2.32
CA THR A 142 14.56 8.66 3.21
C THR A 142 15.15 10.06 3.39
N THR A 143 14.75 11.02 2.56
CA THR A 143 15.15 12.43 2.68
C THR A 143 14.10 13.30 3.39
N SER A 144 12.99 12.69 3.88
CA SER A 144 11.95 13.42 4.58
C SER A 144 12.44 13.95 5.93
N ALA A 145 11.93 15.11 6.33
CA ALA A 145 12.14 15.66 7.67
C ALA A 145 11.33 14.93 8.75
N ASP A 146 10.28 14.20 8.34
CA ASP A 146 9.46 13.39 9.24
C ASP A 146 10.15 12.04 9.49
N PRO A 147 10.54 11.70 10.74
CA PRO A 147 11.20 10.43 11.07
C PRO A 147 10.35 9.20 10.72
N PHE A 148 9.02 9.31 10.70
CA PHE A 148 8.12 8.24 10.33
C PHE A 148 8.22 7.91 8.84
N LEU A 149 8.20 8.91 7.97
CA LEU A 149 8.33 8.75 6.53
C LEU A 149 9.77 8.47 6.07
N ALA A 150 10.76 8.81 6.89
CA ALA A 150 12.18 8.66 6.55
C ALA A 150 12.73 7.21 6.65
N GLN A 151 11.90 6.25 7.06
CA GLN A 151 12.35 4.88 7.31
C GLN A 151 12.77 4.13 6.04
N PHE A 152 12.05 4.30 4.95
CA PHE A 152 12.38 3.74 3.63
C PHE A 152 11.73 4.54 2.50
N ASN A 153 12.17 4.30 1.27
CA ASN A 153 11.56 4.92 0.10
C ASN A 153 10.27 4.19 -0.30
N GLY A 154 9.15 4.89 -0.27
CA GLY A 154 7.84 4.42 -0.69
C GLY A 154 7.64 4.46 -2.22
N LEU A 155 6.40 4.24 -2.65
CA LEU A 155 6.01 4.13 -4.05
C LEU A 155 6.43 5.36 -4.86
N LEU A 156 6.08 6.57 -4.39
CA LEU A 156 6.35 7.80 -5.12
C LEU A 156 7.83 8.14 -5.23
N ALA A 157 8.64 7.76 -4.25
CA ALA A 157 10.08 8.01 -4.23
C ALA A 157 10.87 7.00 -5.09
N GLN A 158 10.39 5.76 -5.24
CA GLN A 158 11.06 4.72 -6.01
C GLN A 158 10.86 4.86 -7.52
N ILE A 159 9.79 5.50 -7.99
CA ILE A 159 9.54 5.68 -9.43
C ILE A 159 10.35 6.86 -9.96
N THR A 160 11.40 6.57 -10.69
CA THR A 160 12.35 7.56 -11.22
C THR A 160 12.50 7.53 -12.74
N SER A 161 12.34 6.37 -13.39
CA SER A 161 12.66 6.19 -14.81
C SER A 161 11.59 6.72 -15.77
N HIS A 162 10.32 6.60 -15.44
CA HIS A 162 9.22 7.02 -16.31
C HIS A 162 8.35 8.04 -15.59
N GLN A 163 8.62 9.33 -15.86
CA GLN A 163 7.88 10.44 -15.29
C GLN A 163 7.16 11.22 -16.38
N VAL A 164 5.96 11.69 -16.07
CA VAL A 164 5.12 12.56 -16.90
C VAL A 164 4.83 13.80 -16.11
N GLU A 165 5.08 14.95 -16.69
CA GLU A 165 4.71 16.22 -16.09
C GLU A 165 3.28 16.59 -16.48
N ALA A 166 2.43 16.79 -15.48
CA ALA A 166 1.07 17.28 -15.69
C ALA A 166 1.03 18.81 -15.90
N ALA A 167 2.14 19.49 -15.61
CA ALA A 167 2.31 20.95 -15.77
C ALA A 167 1.17 21.74 -15.08
N ASP A 168 0.86 21.36 -13.84
CA ASP A 168 -0.21 21.95 -13.02
C ASP A 168 -1.62 21.78 -13.63
N GLY A 169 -1.79 20.82 -14.54
CA GLY A 169 -3.10 20.39 -15.06
C GLY A 169 -3.80 19.43 -14.12
N THR A 170 -5.13 19.45 -14.16
CA THR A 170 -5.99 18.51 -13.41
C THR A 170 -5.91 17.09 -13.96
N THR A 171 -6.43 16.14 -13.21
CA THR A 171 -6.51 14.74 -13.66
C THR A 171 -7.51 14.61 -14.80
N ASP A 172 -7.01 14.45 -16.02
CA ASP A 172 -7.83 14.34 -17.23
C ASP A 172 -7.42 13.13 -18.10
N ARG A 173 -8.13 12.94 -19.19
CA ARG A 173 -7.84 11.88 -20.16
C ARG A 173 -6.50 12.06 -20.86
N THR A 174 -6.03 13.30 -20.98
CA THR A 174 -4.75 13.60 -21.64
C THR A 174 -3.60 13.13 -20.75
N LEU A 175 -3.71 13.33 -19.45
CA LEU A 175 -2.75 12.83 -18.47
C LEU A 175 -2.63 11.30 -18.55
N PHE A 176 -3.74 10.58 -18.45
CA PHE A 176 -3.73 9.11 -18.53
C PHE A 176 -3.23 8.58 -19.89
N LYS A 177 -3.57 9.26 -21.00
CA LYS A 177 -3.01 8.96 -22.32
C LYS A 177 -1.50 9.10 -22.34
N ASN A 178 -0.96 10.18 -21.76
CA ASN A 178 0.48 10.42 -21.73
C ASN A 178 1.19 9.38 -20.85
N MET A 179 0.62 9.03 -19.71
CA MET A 179 1.14 7.96 -18.85
C MET A 179 1.22 6.62 -19.59
N PHE A 180 0.17 6.25 -20.35
CA PHE A 180 0.21 5.04 -21.18
C PHE A 180 1.27 5.08 -22.26
N LYS A 181 1.48 6.23 -22.91
CA LYS A 181 2.49 6.37 -23.95
C LYS A 181 3.92 6.32 -23.42
N THR A 182 4.11 6.75 -22.16
CA THR A 182 5.42 6.74 -21.52
C THR A 182 5.79 5.35 -21.00
N MET A 183 4.79 4.48 -20.70
CA MET A 183 5.07 3.13 -20.26
C MET A 183 5.64 2.26 -21.41
N PRO A 184 6.74 1.53 -21.20
CA PRO A 184 7.31 0.64 -22.22
C PRO A 184 6.34 -0.47 -22.67
N THR A 185 6.27 -0.70 -23.96
CA THR A 185 5.35 -1.65 -24.61
C THR A 185 5.33 -3.06 -24.02
N PRO A 186 6.45 -3.66 -23.56
CA PRO A 186 6.44 -4.99 -22.95
C PRO A 186 5.53 -5.10 -21.72
N PHE A 187 5.40 -4.02 -20.94
CA PHE A 187 4.60 -3.99 -19.71
C PHE A 187 3.12 -3.69 -19.96
N ILE A 188 2.78 -3.12 -21.12
CA ILE A 188 1.38 -2.82 -21.49
C ILE A 188 0.63 -4.06 -22.00
N ARG A 189 1.31 -5.18 -22.29
CA ARG A 189 0.67 -6.37 -22.87
C ARG A 189 -0.53 -6.86 -22.08
N ASN A 190 -0.47 -6.80 -20.75
CA ASN A 190 -1.56 -7.18 -19.87
C ASN A 190 -2.24 -5.95 -19.25
N LYS A 191 -3.00 -5.19 -20.07
CA LYS A 191 -3.72 -4.00 -19.61
C LYS A 191 -4.67 -4.26 -18.42
N LYS A 192 -5.24 -5.47 -18.34
CA LYS A 192 -6.20 -5.81 -17.28
C LYS A 192 -5.57 -5.85 -15.88
N ALA A 193 -4.28 -6.11 -15.80
CA ALA A 193 -3.55 -6.11 -14.53
C ALA A 193 -3.18 -4.70 -14.08
N LEU A 194 -3.07 -3.74 -15.01
CA LEU A 194 -2.70 -2.37 -14.70
C LEU A 194 -3.79 -1.63 -13.93
N ARG A 195 -3.39 -0.67 -13.10
CA ARG A 195 -4.25 0.25 -12.36
C ARG A 195 -3.66 1.65 -12.41
N PHE A 196 -4.54 2.64 -12.52
CA PHE A 196 -4.18 4.01 -12.20
C PHE A 196 -4.47 4.24 -10.73
N LEU A 197 -3.49 4.72 -9.99
CA LEU A 197 -3.61 5.15 -8.62
C LEU A 197 -3.49 6.66 -8.57
N CYS A 198 -4.43 7.33 -7.95
CA CYS A 198 -4.43 8.79 -7.80
C CYS A 198 -5.01 9.18 -6.43
N SER A 199 -4.95 10.48 -6.10
CA SER A 199 -5.64 11.00 -4.92
C SER A 199 -7.16 10.94 -5.10
N ILE A 200 -7.91 11.06 -4.01
CA ILE A 200 -9.38 11.09 -4.03
C ILE A 200 -9.87 12.25 -4.91
N ASP A 201 -9.32 13.45 -4.70
CA ASP A 201 -9.72 14.63 -5.45
C ASP A 201 -9.38 14.47 -6.95
N GLY A 202 -8.23 13.85 -7.26
CA GLY A 202 -7.88 13.53 -8.66
C GLY A 202 -8.86 12.56 -9.32
N GLU A 203 -9.43 11.60 -8.58
CA GLU A 203 -10.49 10.74 -9.12
C GLU A 203 -11.79 11.51 -9.32
N ILE A 204 -12.16 12.38 -8.38
CA ILE A 204 -13.35 13.26 -8.46
C ILE A 204 -13.22 14.18 -9.68
N ASP A 205 -12.09 14.85 -9.87
CA ASP A 205 -11.83 15.70 -11.03
C ASP A 205 -11.97 14.93 -12.35
N TYR A 206 -11.44 13.72 -12.39
CA TYR A 206 -11.57 12.87 -13.56
C TYR A 206 -13.03 12.43 -13.82
N ARG A 207 -13.77 12.08 -12.78
CA ARG A 207 -15.20 11.73 -12.86
C ARG A 207 -16.01 12.90 -13.35
N HIS A 208 -15.76 14.10 -12.83
CA HIS A 208 -16.38 15.34 -13.28
C HIS A 208 -16.07 15.61 -14.78
N ALA A 209 -14.81 15.50 -15.20
CA ALA A 209 -14.41 15.65 -16.60
C ALA A 209 -15.02 14.59 -17.55
N LEU A 210 -15.50 13.47 -17.04
CA LEU A 210 -16.28 12.49 -17.78
C LEU A 210 -17.76 12.89 -17.86
N GLY A 211 -18.31 13.50 -16.79
CA GLY A 211 -19.67 13.99 -16.70
C GLY A 211 -19.94 15.20 -17.63
N ASP A 212 -18.98 16.09 -17.79
CA ASP A 212 -19.08 17.30 -18.64
C ASP A 212 -19.29 17.01 -20.14
N ARG A 213 -19.33 15.74 -20.52
CA ARG A 213 -19.62 15.36 -21.92
C ARG A 213 -21.12 15.47 -22.21
N ALA A 214 -21.49 16.21 -23.23
CA ALA A 214 -22.85 16.26 -23.77
C ALA A 214 -23.24 14.93 -24.44
N THR A 215 -23.21 13.82 -23.72
CA THR A 215 -23.60 12.48 -24.19
C THR A 215 -24.35 11.76 -23.07
N VAL A 216 -25.33 10.91 -23.45
CA VAL A 216 -26.08 10.05 -22.51
C VAL A 216 -25.20 9.22 -21.59
N GLY A 217 -23.91 9.00 -21.95
CA GLY A 217 -22.94 8.34 -21.10
C GLY A 217 -22.34 9.24 -20.01
N GLY A 218 -22.41 10.56 -20.14
CA GLY A 218 -21.90 11.51 -19.14
C GLY A 218 -22.70 11.46 -17.84
N ASP A 219 -24.04 11.46 -17.95
CA ASP A 219 -24.92 11.43 -16.79
C ASP A 219 -24.73 10.19 -15.91
N LYS A 220 -24.43 9.04 -16.52
CA LYS A 220 -24.17 7.80 -15.78
C LYS A 220 -22.96 7.84 -14.85
N PHE A 221 -21.92 8.62 -15.18
CA PHE A 221 -20.73 8.74 -14.33
C PHE A 221 -20.97 9.66 -13.13
N VAL A 222 -22.01 10.48 -13.18
CA VAL A 222 -22.40 11.37 -12.08
C VAL A 222 -23.40 10.69 -11.15
N GLU A 223 -24.35 9.93 -11.72
CA GLU A 223 -25.46 9.33 -10.98
C GLU A 223 -25.17 7.94 -10.43
N GLU A 224 -24.34 7.13 -11.12
CA GLU A 224 -24.05 5.76 -10.73
C GLU A 224 -22.66 5.65 -10.12
N ASP A 225 -22.49 4.80 -9.11
CA ASP A 225 -21.19 4.39 -8.55
C ASP A 225 -20.47 3.42 -9.50
N ALA A 226 -20.35 3.81 -10.77
CA ALA A 226 -19.66 3.03 -11.78
C ALA A 226 -18.14 3.20 -11.61
N PRO A 227 -17.35 2.11 -11.71
CA PRO A 227 -15.91 2.21 -11.60
C PRO A 227 -15.35 3.08 -12.74
N THR A 228 -14.62 4.11 -12.38
CA THR A 228 -13.94 4.98 -13.33
C THR A 228 -12.84 4.21 -14.06
N MET A 229 -12.85 4.26 -15.40
CA MET A 229 -11.91 3.53 -16.25
C MET A 229 -11.36 4.42 -17.36
N TYR A 230 -10.06 4.25 -17.65
CA TYR A 230 -9.45 4.81 -18.86
C TYR A 230 -8.85 3.70 -19.73
N ALA A 231 -9.26 3.61 -20.99
CA ALA A 231 -8.80 2.61 -21.96
C ALA A 231 -8.88 1.14 -21.47
N GLY A 232 -9.84 0.82 -20.60
CA GLY A 232 -10.04 -0.50 -20.02
C GLY A 232 -9.18 -0.77 -18.77
N VAL A 233 -8.53 0.25 -18.23
CA VAL A 233 -7.77 0.19 -16.97
C VAL A 233 -8.54 0.99 -15.92
N PRO A 234 -8.85 0.38 -14.75
CA PRO A 234 -9.55 1.08 -13.68
C PRO A 234 -8.66 2.15 -13.03
N VAL A 235 -9.30 3.25 -12.65
CA VAL A 235 -8.72 4.32 -11.84
C VAL A 235 -9.17 4.07 -10.40
N ILE A 236 -8.22 4.00 -9.49
CA ILE A 236 -8.45 3.73 -8.08
C ILE A 236 -7.94 4.93 -7.28
N SER A 237 -8.81 5.50 -6.46
CA SER A 237 -8.43 6.50 -5.49
C SER A 237 -7.76 5.87 -4.28
N VAL A 238 -6.63 6.43 -3.89
CA VAL A 238 -5.90 6.04 -2.67
C VAL A 238 -5.90 7.23 -1.71
N PRO A 239 -6.55 7.11 -0.54
CA PRO A 239 -6.77 8.25 0.36
C PRO A 239 -5.49 8.95 0.81
N LEU A 240 -4.38 8.23 0.86
CA LEU A 240 -3.11 8.71 1.43
C LEU A 240 -2.13 9.26 0.39
N PHE A 241 -2.56 9.41 -0.86
CA PHE A 241 -1.76 10.17 -1.82
C PHE A 241 -1.62 11.62 -1.36
N PRO A 242 -0.40 12.20 -1.38
CA PRO A 242 -0.18 13.58 -0.97
C PRO A 242 -0.95 14.53 -1.88
N GLN A 243 -1.61 15.52 -1.28
CA GLN A 243 -2.36 16.56 -2.00
C GLN A 243 -1.74 17.95 -1.81
N ASN A 244 -0.64 18.03 -1.08
CA ASN A 244 0.08 19.25 -0.72
C ASN A 244 1.49 19.29 -1.32
N MET A 245 1.70 18.63 -2.44
CA MET A 245 2.99 18.69 -3.13
C MET A 245 3.19 20.04 -3.79
N SER A 246 4.47 20.43 -3.99
CA SER A 246 4.82 21.63 -4.73
C SER A 246 4.39 21.53 -6.19
N ASN A 247 4.03 22.67 -6.76
CA ASN A 247 3.75 22.80 -8.18
C ASN A 247 5.05 22.87 -9.02
N THR A 248 4.93 22.96 -10.34
CA THR A 248 6.05 23.06 -11.27
C THR A 248 6.97 24.26 -10.96
N ALA A 249 6.44 25.35 -10.38
CA ALA A 249 7.22 26.52 -9.97
C ALA A 249 7.89 26.36 -8.59
N GLY A 250 7.73 25.23 -7.91
CA GLY A 250 8.31 24.96 -6.59
C GLY A 250 7.54 25.57 -5.41
N ASN A 251 6.39 26.20 -5.65
CA ASN A 251 5.53 26.73 -4.59
C ASN A 251 4.69 25.58 -4.01
N ALA A 252 4.53 25.56 -2.67
CA ALA A 252 3.63 24.63 -2.02
C ALA A 252 2.18 25.00 -2.36
N THR A 253 1.57 24.25 -3.27
CA THR A 253 0.17 24.42 -3.66
C THR A 253 -0.43 23.05 -3.89
N ASN A 254 -1.74 22.98 -3.92
CA ASN A 254 -2.58 21.78 -4.04
C ASN A 254 -2.23 20.90 -5.26
N CYS A 255 -1.06 20.27 -5.22
CA CYS A 255 -0.62 19.32 -6.22
C CYS A 255 -0.49 17.92 -5.61
N SER A 256 -0.77 16.93 -6.43
CA SER A 256 -0.68 15.52 -6.12
C SER A 256 0.15 14.80 -7.19
N SER A 257 0.21 13.50 -7.12
CA SER A 257 0.79 12.62 -8.13
C SER A 257 -0.24 11.58 -8.56
N ALA A 258 -0.06 11.02 -9.76
CA ALA A 258 -0.77 9.83 -10.18
C ALA A 258 0.24 8.77 -10.63
N VAL A 259 -0.11 7.49 -10.44
CA VAL A 259 0.79 6.38 -10.76
C VAL A 259 0.06 5.35 -11.61
N LEU A 260 0.72 4.85 -12.66
CA LEU A 260 0.26 3.72 -13.47
C LEU A 260 1.21 2.55 -13.25
N LEU A 261 0.67 1.46 -12.70
CA LEU A 261 1.43 0.23 -12.44
C LEU A 261 0.52 -0.99 -12.34
N ASP A 262 1.11 -2.18 -12.33
CA ASP A 262 0.44 -3.38 -11.82
C ASP A 262 0.61 -3.42 -10.29
N PRO A 263 -0.45 -3.45 -9.49
CA PRO A 263 -0.34 -3.49 -8.02
C PRO A 263 0.48 -4.66 -7.50
N LYS A 264 0.53 -5.78 -8.21
CA LYS A 264 1.39 -6.92 -7.88
C LYS A 264 2.88 -6.63 -7.98
N ASN A 265 3.25 -5.53 -8.64
CA ASN A 265 4.61 -5.03 -8.71
C ASN A 265 5.07 -4.39 -7.39
N ILE A 266 4.14 -3.99 -6.56
CA ILE A 266 4.41 -3.53 -5.19
C ILE A 266 4.67 -4.77 -4.33
N THR A 267 5.89 -4.92 -3.83
CA THR A 267 6.27 -6.02 -2.96
C THR A 267 6.49 -5.48 -1.56
N VAL A 268 5.66 -5.92 -0.63
CA VAL A 268 5.77 -5.57 0.79
C VAL A 268 6.32 -6.78 1.53
N GLY A 269 7.51 -6.65 2.08
CA GLY A 269 8.14 -7.68 2.90
C GLY A 269 7.82 -7.46 4.37
N ILE A 270 7.20 -8.43 5.01
CA ILE A 270 6.94 -8.42 6.46
C ILE A 270 7.88 -9.44 7.11
N TRP A 271 8.83 -8.95 7.92
CA TRP A 271 9.80 -9.85 8.56
C TRP A 271 9.29 -10.44 9.86
N ARG A 272 8.62 -9.67 10.66
CA ARG A 272 8.08 -10.13 11.93
C ARG A 272 6.60 -9.86 11.95
N ASP A 273 5.84 -10.88 12.29
CA ASP A 273 4.43 -10.72 12.60
C ASP A 273 4.25 -9.64 13.67
N ILE A 274 3.16 -8.93 13.57
CA ILE A 274 2.85 -7.86 14.53
C ILE A 274 2.83 -8.48 15.92
N ARG A 275 3.69 -7.95 16.79
CA ARG A 275 3.65 -8.24 18.22
C ARG A 275 2.82 -7.19 18.91
N VAL A 276 1.75 -7.59 19.54
CA VAL A 276 1.02 -6.73 20.47
C VAL A 276 1.32 -7.23 21.87
N GLU A 277 1.93 -6.38 22.67
CA GLU A 277 2.28 -6.65 24.05
C GLU A 277 1.46 -5.70 24.95
N THR A 278 0.94 -6.22 26.04
CA THR A 278 0.22 -5.41 27.01
C THR A 278 0.92 -5.50 28.36
N ASP A 279 1.13 -4.36 28.98
CA ASP A 279 1.72 -4.27 30.33
C ASP A 279 0.88 -3.36 31.22
N LYS A 280 0.87 -3.64 32.52
CA LYS A 280 0.16 -2.83 33.52
C LYS A 280 1.17 -2.13 34.40
N LEU A 281 1.29 -0.82 34.23
CA LEU A 281 2.08 0.04 35.08
C LEU A 281 1.29 0.38 36.35
N VAL A 282 1.47 -0.44 37.39
CA VAL A 282 0.67 -0.33 38.64
C VAL A 282 0.91 0.99 39.35
N SER A 283 2.15 1.51 39.32
CA SER A 283 2.51 2.78 39.96
C SER A 283 1.85 4.00 39.30
N GLU A 284 1.53 3.91 38.01
CA GLU A 284 0.90 5.00 37.27
C GLU A 284 -0.61 4.77 37.05
N GLY A 285 -1.12 3.59 37.40
CA GLY A 285 -2.53 3.22 37.15
C GLY A 285 -2.86 3.14 35.65
N VAL A 286 -1.89 2.76 34.80
CA VAL A 286 -2.00 2.77 33.34
C VAL A 286 -1.85 1.36 32.76
N LEU A 287 -2.70 1.02 31.80
CA LEU A 287 -2.54 -0.11 30.91
C LEU A 287 -1.81 0.36 29.65
N LEU A 288 -0.68 -0.25 29.37
CA LEU A 288 0.14 0.02 28.20
C LEU A 288 -0.12 -1.07 27.14
N ILE A 289 -0.47 -0.67 25.91
CA ILE A 289 -0.61 -1.55 24.77
C ILE A 289 0.43 -1.11 23.74
N VAL A 290 1.35 -2.01 23.38
CA VAL A 290 2.44 -1.74 22.45
C VAL A 290 2.34 -2.70 21.27
N ALA A 291 2.19 -2.17 20.06
CA ALA A 291 2.28 -2.94 18.84
C ALA A 291 3.64 -2.67 18.16
N THR A 292 4.33 -3.71 17.78
CA THR A 292 5.59 -3.62 17.04
C THR A 292 5.53 -4.47 15.80
N MET A 293 6.00 -3.92 14.66
CA MET A 293 6.13 -4.64 13.41
C MET A 293 7.40 -4.24 12.67
N ARG A 294 7.84 -5.09 11.76
CA ARG A 294 8.95 -4.78 10.86
C ARG A 294 8.59 -5.13 9.43
N PHE A 295 8.68 -4.13 8.56
CA PHE A 295 8.40 -4.31 7.15
C PHE A 295 9.24 -3.37 6.28
N ASP A 296 9.30 -3.67 4.99
CA ASP A 296 9.85 -2.82 3.94
C ASP A 296 9.02 -2.97 2.68
N MET A 297 9.10 -1.99 1.79
CA MET A 297 8.44 -2.01 0.49
C MET A 297 9.43 -1.74 -0.63
N LYS A 298 9.38 -2.56 -1.68
CA LYS A 298 10.15 -2.36 -2.91
C LYS A 298 9.29 -2.63 -4.13
N LEU A 299 9.56 -1.88 -5.20
CA LEU A 299 9.02 -2.19 -6.51
C LEU A 299 9.77 -3.39 -7.10
N ALA A 300 9.01 -4.41 -7.47
CA ALA A 300 9.58 -5.58 -8.12
C ALA A 300 10.24 -5.20 -9.47
N HIS A 301 9.61 -4.39 -10.28
CA HIS A 301 10.12 -3.87 -11.56
C HIS A 301 9.82 -2.38 -11.66
N GLU A 302 10.76 -1.53 -11.25
CA GLU A 302 10.61 -0.09 -11.35
C GLU A 302 10.31 0.38 -12.81
N PRO A 303 10.96 -0.14 -13.88
CA PRO A 303 10.64 0.26 -15.25
C PRO A 303 9.22 -0.07 -15.72
N ALA A 304 8.48 -0.90 -14.98
CA ALA A 304 7.07 -1.23 -15.25
C ALA A 304 6.10 -0.27 -14.55
N THR A 305 6.56 0.91 -14.17
CA THR A 305 5.77 1.92 -13.48
C THR A 305 5.92 3.28 -14.16
N VAL A 306 4.87 4.10 -14.09
CA VAL A 306 4.89 5.48 -14.57
C VAL A 306 4.30 6.38 -13.50
N LYS A 307 4.96 7.50 -13.22
CA LYS A 307 4.49 8.51 -12.26
C LYS A 307 4.19 9.81 -13.00
N ALA A 308 3.04 10.39 -12.74
CA ALA A 308 2.73 11.76 -13.10
C ALA A 308 3.00 12.69 -11.91
N ASN A 309 3.77 13.74 -12.16
CA ASN A 309 4.09 14.77 -11.17
C ASN A 309 3.25 16.02 -11.41
N HIS A 310 3.12 16.84 -10.37
CA HIS A 310 2.47 18.17 -10.41
C HIS A 310 1.06 18.12 -10.99
N VAL A 311 0.28 17.12 -10.57
CA VAL A 311 -1.13 17.02 -10.89
C VAL A 311 -1.88 17.95 -9.96
N LYS A 312 -2.48 19.01 -10.51
CA LYS A 312 -3.26 19.95 -9.71
C LYS A 312 -4.51 19.27 -9.17
N VAL A 313 -4.74 19.47 -7.89
CA VAL A 313 -5.96 19.08 -7.20
C VAL A 313 -6.77 20.33 -7.00
N THR A 314 -7.96 20.38 -7.56
CA THR A 314 -8.90 21.52 -7.39
C THR A 314 -9.50 21.40 -5.99
N ALA A 315 -9.24 22.40 -5.15
CA ALA A 315 -9.89 22.54 -3.84
C ALA A 315 -11.31 23.05 -4.00
#